data_e313b360e348ce97bc11e572b9f9df29
#
_entry.id   e313b360e348ce97bc11e572b9f9df29
#
_cell.length_a   1.000
_cell.length_b   1.000
_cell.length_c   1.000
_cell.angle_alpha   90.00
_cell.angle_beta   90.00
_cell.angle_gamma   90.00
#
_symmetry.space_group_name_H-M   'P 1'
#
loop_
_entity.id
_entity.type
_entity.pdbx_description
1 polymer ?
#
loop_
_entity_poly.entity_id
_entity_poly.type
_entity_poly.pdbx_seq_one_letter_code
_entity_poly.pdbx_strand_id
1 'polypeptide(L)'
;MNVTVLGATGGIGRAIVAELVHRGHTVTAASRSVAESTWPTGVRVLPTDLRDPISAAAACDGADVVVMAAQIPYSGWMTELTPLVDAAVDAAAAAGARLVMVDNLYGYGFPDGPITEDSPLAATTRKGRLRAELGERLLAAHASGRVRVAIGRFSDYYGPGGENSLLNQVGVKPAVAGKTARVFIAGDQRHTFHYLPDAARGFATLVEHPDADGRIWILPAAPALTQDALYRLLGEVLGRDLEVGRITPLMLRLIGLVNRELKEALEVVGQFDRPYVTDASAFDAAFGPIEVTDHRAALAATVAWARAQRHETEAVGA
;
A
#
# COMPACT_ATOMS: atom_id res chain seq x y z
N MET A 1 12.38 -14.64 12.83
CA MET A 1 11.52 -13.85 13.73
C MET A 1 10.08 -14.30 13.56
N ASN A 2 9.27 -14.14 14.61
CA ASN A 2 7.82 -14.30 14.55
C ASN A 2 7.20 -12.96 14.14
N VAL A 3 6.54 -12.89 13.00
CA VAL A 3 5.97 -11.65 12.48
C VAL A 3 4.46 -11.78 12.32
N THR A 4 3.71 -10.89 12.93
CA THR A 4 2.26 -10.79 12.72
C THR A 4 1.94 -9.69 11.73
N VAL A 5 1.21 -10.01 10.65
CA VAL A 5 0.75 -9.04 9.66
C VAL A 5 -0.75 -8.77 9.87
N LEU A 6 -1.06 -7.62 10.44
CA LEU A 6 -2.43 -7.14 10.62
C LEU A 6 -2.95 -6.57 9.30
N GLY A 7 -4.10 -7.05 8.82
CA GLY A 7 -4.61 -6.69 7.49
C GLY A 7 -3.99 -7.51 6.36
N ALA A 8 -3.58 -8.73 6.66
CA ALA A 8 -2.91 -9.65 5.74
C ALA A 8 -3.66 -9.92 4.44
N THR A 9 -4.99 -9.83 4.41
CA THR A 9 -5.81 -10.06 3.20
C THR A 9 -5.82 -8.91 2.20
N GLY A 10 -5.32 -7.73 2.59
CA GLY A 10 -5.13 -6.60 1.67
C GLY A 10 -3.99 -6.84 0.68
N GLY A 11 -3.96 -6.12 -0.45
CA GLY A 11 -2.94 -6.33 -1.49
C GLY A 11 -1.52 -6.25 -0.96
N ILE A 12 -1.17 -5.18 -0.23
CA ILE A 12 0.16 -5.04 0.35
C ILE A 12 0.39 -6.02 1.51
N GLY A 13 -0.63 -6.32 2.31
CA GLY A 13 -0.53 -7.30 3.40
C GLY A 13 -0.18 -8.70 2.88
N ARG A 14 -0.83 -9.14 1.78
CA ARG A 14 -0.49 -10.42 1.11
C ARG A 14 0.94 -10.43 0.58
N ALA A 15 1.35 -9.36 -0.07
CA ALA A 15 2.69 -9.25 -0.62
C ALA A 15 3.75 -9.31 0.50
N ILE A 16 3.50 -8.63 1.63
CA ILE A 16 4.40 -8.67 2.81
C ILE A 16 4.43 -10.07 3.41
N VAL A 17 3.29 -10.76 3.58
CA VAL A 17 3.28 -12.15 4.07
C VAL A 17 4.10 -13.05 3.18
N ALA A 18 3.92 -12.99 1.86
CA ALA A 18 4.66 -13.80 0.90
C ALA A 18 6.17 -13.52 0.96
N GLU A 19 6.57 -12.27 1.04
CA GLU A 19 7.98 -11.87 1.12
C GLU A 19 8.62 -12.31 2.45
N LEU A 20 7.94 -12.15 3.57
CA LEU A 20 8.44 -12.58 4.88
C LEU A 20 8.61 -14.10 4.96
N VAL A 21 7.67 -14.87 4.40
CA VAL A 21 7.80 -16.33 4.29
C VAL A 21 8.97 -16.69 3.39
N HIS A 22 9.15 -16.02 2.26
CA HIS A 22 10.28 -16.22 1.35
C HIS A 22 11.62 -15.97 2.07
N ARG A 23 11.70 -14.99 2.97
CA ARG A 23 12.87 -14.69 3.80
C ARG A 23 13.03 -15.64 5.02
N GLY A 24 12.15 -16.63 5.18
CA GLY A 24 12.25 -17.64 6.24
C GLY A 24 11.72 -17.19 7.61
N HIS A 25 10.88 -16.18 7.67
CA HIS A 25 10.21 -15.79 8.91
C HIS A 25 9.01 -16.69 9.21
N THR A 26 8.68 -16.83 10.50
CA THR A 26 7.42 -17.42 10.95
C THR A 26 6.33 -16.35 10.91
N VAL A 27 5.31 -16.54 10.09
CA VAL A 27 4.33 -15.48 9.81
C VAL A 27 2.94 -15.85 10.30
N THR A 28 2.31 -14.93 11.02
CA THR A 28 0.87 -14.95 11.33
C THR A 28 0.14 -13.96 10.43
N ALA A 29 -0.76 -14.47 9.59
CA ALA A 29 -1.65 -13.67 8.76
C ALA A 29 -2.93 -13.38 9.55
N ALA A 30 -3.10 -12.12 9.98
CA ALA A 30 -4.22 -11.68 10.81
C ALA A 30 -5.14 -10.73 10.04
N SER A 31 -6.43 -11.06 9.95
CA SER A 31 -7.45 -10.24 9.28
C SER A 31 -8.85 -10.73 9.65
N ARG A 32 -9.88 -9.91 9.47
CA ARG A 32 -11.28 -10.27 9.80
C ARG A 32 -11.80 -11.49 9.05
N SER A 33 -11.44 -11.61 7.78
CA SER A 33 -11.84 -12.74 6.93
C SER A 33 -10.57 -13.37 6.34
N VAL A 34 -10.16 -14.50 6.86
CA VAL A 34 -8.94 -15.19 6.43
C VAL A 34 -9.30 -16.63 6.10
N ALA A 35 -9.02 -17.07 4.86
CA ALA A 35 -9.16 -18.46 4.46
C ALA A 35 -7.78 -19.13 4.45
N GLU A 36 -7.64 -20.28 5.10
CA GLU A 36 -6.36 -21.01 5.20
C GLU A 36 -5.79 -21.41 3.84
N SER A 37 -6.65 -21.80 2.90
CA SER A 37 -6.27 -22.32 1.58
C SER A 37 -5.57 -21.30 0.66
N THR A 38 -5.47 -20.03 1.05
CA THR A 38 -4.93 -18.95 0.20
C THR A 38 -3.52 -18.51 0.57
N TRP A 39 -2.88 -19.17 1.55
CA TRP A 39 -1.58 -18.76 2.08
C TRP A 39 -0.47 -19.76 1.76
N PRO A 40 0.79 -19.32 1.71
CA PRO A 40 1.92 -20.23 1.64
C PRO A 40 1.93 -21.23 2.81
N THR A 41 2.50 -22.40 2.58
CA THR A 41 2.64 -23.42 3.64
C THR A 41 3.39 -22.85 4.85
N GLY A 42 2.89 -23.12 6.07
CA GLY A 42 3.52 -22.68 7.31
C GLY A 42 3.05 -21.31 7.81
N VAL A 43 2.21 -20.60 7.07
CA VAL A 43 1.59 -19.38 7.57
C VAL A 43 0.49 -19.74 8.58
N ARG A 44 0.60 -19.20 9.79
CA ARG A 44 -0.49 -19.26 10.77
C ARG A 44 -1.58 -18.26 10.37
N VAL A 45 -2.81 -18.71 10.30
CA VAL A 45 -3.96 -17.87 9.94
C VAL A 45 -4.79 -17.59 11.17
N LEU A 46 -5.08 -16.29 11.43
CA LEU A 46 -5.83 -15.90 12.63
C LEU A 46 -6.92 -14.87 12.28
N PRO A 47 -8.22 -15.25 12.40
CA PRO A 47 -9.29 -14.28 12.33
C PRO A 47 -9.14 -13.21 13.42
N THR A 48 -9.06 -11.93 13.01
CA THR A 48 -8.73 -10.84 13.92
C THR A 48 -9.53 -9.58 13.59
N ASP A 49 -10.31 -9.09 14.55
CA ASP A 49 -10.88 -7.74 14.49
C ASP A 49 -10.08 -6.81 15.41
N LEU A 50 -9.38 -5.84 14.82
CA LEU A 50 -8.61 -4.84 15.58
C LEU A 50 -9.47 -3.88 16.42
N ARG A 51 -10.78 -3.85 16.21
CA ARG A 51 -11.71 -3.08 17.05
C ARG A 51 -12.00 -3.79 18.38
N ASP A 52 -11.70 -5.07 18.47
CA ASP A 52 -11.74 -5.85 19.71
C ASP A 52 -10.31 -5.96 20.29
N PRO A 53 -10.03 -5.32 21.45
CA PRO A 53 -8.72 -5.35 22.07
C PRO A 53 -8.23 -6.76 22.42
N ILE A 54 -9.13 -7.67 22.76
CA ILE A 54 -8.79 -9.07 23.07
C ILE A 54 -8.31 -9.78 21.80
N SER A 55 -9.04 -9.61 20.70
CA SER A 55 -8.68 -10.16 19.40
C SER A 55 -7.36 -9.58 18.88
N ALA A 56 -7.15 -8.26 19.03
CA ALA A 56 -5.91 -7.59 18.63
C ALA A 56 -4.70 -8.09 19.45
N ALA A 57 -4.84 -8.20 20.79
CA ALA A 57 -3.79 -8.71 21.66
C ALA A 57 -3.44 -10.17 21.34
N ALA A 58 -4.45 -11.03 21.14
CA ALA A 58 -4.24 -12.44 20.77
C ALA A 58 -3.51 -12.61 19.41
N ALA A 59 -3.72 -11.69 18.47
CA ALA A 59 -3.03 -11.71 17.18
C ALA A 59 -1.54 -11.32 17.30
N CYS A 60 -1.18 -10.50 18.27
CA CYS A 60 0.18 -10.02 18.48
C CYS A 60 0.97 -10.86 19.51
N ASP A 61 0.31 -11.78 20.21
CA ASP A 61 0.95 -12.60 21.24
C ASP A 61 2.11 -13.44 20.67
N GLY A 62 3.28 -13.32 21.28
CA GLY A 62 4.51 -13.98 20.87
C GLY A 62 5.14 -13.45 19.57
N ALA A 63 4.67 -12.33 19.03
CA ALA A 63 5.29 -11.68 17.88
C ALA A 63 6.55 -10.90 18.30
N ASP A 64 7.62 -10.99 17.52
CA ASP A 64 8.79 -10.11 17.61
C ASP A 64 8.50 -8.76 16.92
N VAL A 65 7.77 -8.81 15.82
CA VAL A 65 7.38 -7.64 15.01
C VAL A 65 5.92 -7.75 14.57
N VAL A 66 5.20 -6.66 14.67
CA VAL A 66 3.83 -6.48 14.15
C VAL A 66 3.89 -5.55 12.94
N VAL A 67 3.36 -5.97 11.81
CA VAL A 67 3.19 -5.13 10.62
C VAL A 67 1.74 -4.67 10.55
N MET A 68 1.50 -3.36 10.64
CA MET A 68 0.18 -2.78 10.52
C MET A 68 -0.11 -2.41 9.06
N ALA A 69 -0.70 -3.33 8.32
CA ALA A 69 -1.14 -3.16 6.92
C ALA A 69 -2.67 -3.06 6.77
N ALA A 70 -3.42 -3.11 7.90
CA ALA A 70 -4.86 -3.00 7.85
C ALA A 70 -5.29 -1.61 7.43
N GLN A 71 -6.26 -1.56 6.52
CA GLN A 71 -6.87 -0.33 6.03
C GLN A 71 -8.40 -0.44 6.09
N ILE A 72 -9.04 0.71 6.09
CA ILE A 72 -10.48 0.85 6.04
C ILE A 72 -10.87 1.69 4.83
N PRO A 73 -12.13 1.62 4.36
CA PRO A 73 -12.63 2.50 3.29
C PRO A 73 -12.44 3.98 3.62
N TYR A 74 -12.21 4.82 2.61
CA TYR A 74 -11.99 6.27 2.80
C TYR A 74 -13.10 6.96 3.58
N SER A 75 -14.33 6.47 3.46
CA SER A 75 -15.50 7.02 4.19
C SER A 75 -15.42 6.84 5.70
N GLY A 76 -14.62 5.90 6.21
CA GLY A 76 -14.39 5.66 7.63
C GLY A 76 -13.13 6.34 8.19
N TRP A 77 -12.25 6.89 7.34
CA TRP A 77 -10.93 7.37 7.80
C TRP A 77 -11.01 8.39 8.92
N MET A 78 -11.90 9.36 8.82
CA MET A 78 -11.98 10.46 9.79
C MET A 78 -12.47 10.02 11.18
N THR A 79 -13.08 8.85 11.30
CA THR A 79 -13.66 8.38 12.57
C THR A 79 -13.05 7.07 13.08
N GLU A 80 -12.59 6.20 12.18
CA GLU A 80 -12.19 4.84 12.55
C GLU A 80 -10.69 4.58 12.40
N LEU A 81 -9.96 5.37 11.58
CA LEU A 81 -8.57 5.05 11.27
C LEU A 81 -7.65 5.25 12.50
N THR A 82 -7.79 6.36 13.22
CA THR A 82 -6.99 6.61 14.43
C THR A 82 -7.22 5.54 15.50
N PRO A 83 -8.46 5.19 15.89
CA PRO A 83 -8.71 4.09 16.81
C PRO A 83 -8.12 2.75 16.35
N LEU A 84 -8.16 2.48 15.04
CA LEU A 84 -7.61 1.23 14.49
C LEU A 84 -6.08 1.17 14.63
N VAL A 85 -5.40 2.30 14.37
CA VAL A 85 -3.94 2.41 14.53
C VAL A 85 -3.56 2.33 16.01
N ASP A 86 -4.31 3.00 16.89
CA ASP A 86 -4.09 2.94 18.34
C ASP A 86 -4.21 1.50 18.88
N ALA A 87 -5.20 0.75 18.41
CA ALA A 87 -5.37 -0.65 18.80
C ALA A 87 -4.16 -1.51 18.39
N ALA A 88 -3.58 -1.28 17.20
CA ALA A 88 -2.36 -1.97 16.77
C ALA A 88 -1.14 -1.58 17.63
N VAL A 89 -1.02 -0.28 17.99
CA VAL A 89 0.02 0.21 18.92
C VAL A 89 -0.10 -0.46 20.29
N ASP A 90 -1.32 -0.53 20.83
CA ASP A 90 -1.57 -1.14 22.14
C ASP A 90 -1.27 -2.64 22.15
N ALA A 91 -1.71 -3.34 21.10
CA ALA A 91 -1.46 -4.77 20.97
C ALA A 91 0.04 -5.08 20.80
N ALA A 92 0.76 -4.32 19.97
CA ALA A 92 2.20 -4.48 19.80
C ALA A 92 2.96 -4.15 21.10
N ALA A 93 2.58 -3.08 21.80
CA ALA A 93 3.18 -2.70 23.08
C ALA A 93 2.95 -3.78 24.16
N ALA A 94 1.74 -4.33 24.26
CA ALA A 94 1.42 -5.40 25.20
C ALA A 94 2.21 -6.68 24.94
N ALA A 95 2.49 -6.99 23.67
CA ALA A 95 3.33 -8.12 23.26
C ALA A 95 4.85 -7.86 23.39
N GLY A 96 5.28 -6.62 23.69
CA GLY A 96 6.69 -6.23 23.64
C GLY A 96 7.29 -6.21 22.21
N ALA A 97 6.45 -6.28 21.21
CA ALA A 97 6.82 -6.33 19.80
C ALA A 97 7.19 -4.95 19.26
N ARG A 98 7.99 -4.92 18.18
CA ARG A 98 8.16 -3.74 17.31
C ARG A 98 6.92 -3.57 16.42
N LEU A 99 6.63 -2.34 16.01
CA LEU A 99 5.57 -2.03 15.06
C LEU A 99 6.16 -1.46 13.76
N VAL A 100 5.87 -2.08 12.64
CA VAL A 100 6.15 -1.53 11.31
C VAL A 100 4.83 -1.07 10.69
N MET A 101 4.69 0.25 10.52
CA MET A 101 3.48 0.85 9.96
C MET A 101 3.57 0.95 8.44
N VAL A 102 2.57 0.43 7.76
CA VAL A 102 2.36 0.62 6.31
C VAL A 102 1.58 1.91 6.10
N ASP A 103 2.23 2.93 5.52
CA ASP A 103 1.66 4.26 5.35
C ASP A 103 1.79 4.75 3.90
N ASN A 104 1.16 5.87 3.59
CA ASN A 104 1.17 6.54 2.29
C ASN A 104 1.80 7.94 2.38
N LEU A 105 1.79 8.65 1.26
CA LEU A 105 2.43 9.95 1.12
C LEU A 105 1.49 11.15 1.37
N TYR A 106 0.21 10.93 1.68
CA TYR A 106 -0.78 12.02 1.72
C TYR A 106 -0.47 13.10 2.75
N GLY A 107 0.26 12.76 3.83
CA GLY A 107 0.70 13.72 4.85
C GLY A 107 1.62 14.81 4.32
N TYR A 108 2.37 14.55 3.25
CA TYR A 108 3.23 15.55 2.62
C TYR A 108 2.47 16.57 1.76
N GLY A 109 1.22 16.28 1.40
CA GLY A 109 0.46 17.10 0.46
C GLY A 109 1.06 17.03 -0.94
N PHE A 110 1.33 18.19 -1.55
CA PHE A 110 1.82 18.31 -2.93
C PHE A 110 3.07 19.20 -2.97
N PRO A 111 4.24 18.70 -2.58
CA PRO A 111 5.48 19.49 -2.59
C PRO A 111 5.97 19.78 -4.02
N ASP A 112 6.76 20.85 -4.18
CA ASP A 112 7.31 21.29 -5.47
C ASP A 112 8.52 20.45 -5.94
N GLY A 113 8.91 19.40 -5.22
CA GLY A 113 10.05 18.54 -5.54
C GLY A 113 9.80 17.07 -5.17
N PRO A 114 10.83 16.23 -5.29
CA PRO A 114 10.73 14.84 -4.82
C PRO A 114 10.40 14.76 -3.33
N ILE A 115 9.52 13.83 -2.99
CA ILE A 115 9.14 13.55 -1.59
C ILE A 115 10.23 12.69 -0.96
N THR A 116 10.81 13.21 0.11
CA THR A 116 11.79 12.53 0.97
C THR A 116 11.22 12.39 2.39
N GLU A 117 11.94 11.73 3.26
CA GLU A 117 11.62 11.62 4.69
C GLU A 117 11.58 13.00 5.37
N ASP A 118 12.41 13.94 4.92
CA ASP A 118 12.54 15.30 5.47
C ASP A 118 11.57 16.31 4.84
N SER A 119 10.76 15.88 3.86
CA SER A 119 9.76 16.75 3.25
C SER A 119 8.73 17.22 4.29
N PRO A 120 8.32 18.51 4.27
CA PRO A 120 7.35 19.04 5.23
C PRO A 120 6.00 18.29 5.16
N LEU A 121 5.40 17.98 6.31
CA LEU A 121 4.04 17.45 6.40
C LEU A 121 3.03 18.61 6.17
N ALA A 122 2.89 19.04 4.92
CA ALA A 122 2.15 20.23 4.50
C ALA A 122 0.77 19.93 3.87
N ALA A 123 0.16 18.80 4.21
CA ALA A 123 -1.12 18.42 3.64
C ALA A 123 -2.23 19.42 3.94
N THR A 124 -2.95 19.84 2.91
CA THR A 124 -4.13 20.74 3.02
C THR A 124 -5.45 20.00 3.05
N THR A 125 -5.48 18.75 2.60
CA THR A 125 -6.69 17.91 2.63
C THR A 125 -6.94 17.32 4.02
N ARG A 126 -8.19 16.94 4.34
CA ARG A 126 -8.54 16.32 5.63
C ARG A 126 -7.78 15.00 5.82
N LYS A 127 -7.76 14.15 4.78
CA LYS A 127 -7.08 12.84 4.83
C LYS A 127 -5.58 12.96 4.92
N GLY A 128 -5.01 13.95 4.24
CA GLY A 128 -3.59 14.24 4.34
C GLY A 128 -3.18 14.69 5.74
N ARG A 129 -3.94 15.61 6.36
CA ARG A 129 -3.70 16.03 7.75
C ARG A 129 -3.82 14.86 8.73
N LEU A 130 -4.85 14.03 8.59
CA LEU A 130 -5.01 12.82 9.40
C LEU A 130 -3.78 11.89 9.31
N ARG A 131 -3.23 11.71 8.09
CA ARG A 131 -2.02 10.88 7.92
C ARG A 131 -0.77 11.52 8.52
N ALA A 132 -0.63 12.85 8.44
CA ALA A 132 0.44 13.56 9.12
C ALA A 132 0.34 13.38 10.65
N GLU A 133 -0.83 13.63 11.23
CA GLU A 133 -1.12 13.45 12.66
C GLU A 133 -0.87 12.00 13.14
N LEU A 134 -1.25 11.00 12.35
CA LEU A 134 -0.99 9.59 12.67
C LEU A 134 0.52 9.28 12.67
N GLY A 135 1.28 9.80 11.70
CA GLY A 135 2.73 9.65 11.67
C GLY A 135 3.39 10.27 12.90
N GLU A 136 3.03 11.49 13.26
CA GLU A 136 3.53 12.18 14.45
C GLU A 136 3.18 11.42 15.73
N ARG A 137 1.94 10.92 15.84
CA ARG A 137 1.47 10.12 16.97
C ARG A 137 2.24 8.81 17.15
N LEU A 138 2.55 8.12 16.06
CA LEU A 138 3.36 6.90 16.07
C LEU A 138 4.81 7.18 16.50
N LEU A 139 5.42 8.25 15.99
CA LEU A 139 6.76 8.66 16.40
C LEU A 139 6.81 9.13 17.87
N ALA A 140 5.75 9.77 18.37
CA ALA A 140 5.62 10.12 19.79
C ALA A 140 5.49 8.86 20.68
N ALA A 141 4.76 7.85 20.24
CA ALA A 141 4.68 6.57 20.96
C ALA A 141 6.04 5.86 21.02
N HIS A 142 6.85 5.96 19.95
CA HIS A 142 8.24 5.49 19.96
C HIS A 142 9.11 6.29 20.95
N ALA A 143 9.08 7.62 20.85
CA ALA A 143 9.91 8.51 21.68
C ALA A 143 9.61 8.39 23.18
N SER A 144 8.34 8.07 23.55
CA SER A 144 7.95 7.80 24.93
C SER A 144 8.34 6.39 25.44
N GLY A 145 8.90 5.54 24.58
CA GLY A 145 9.24 4.16 24.93
C GLY A 145 8.05 3.21 25.02
N ARG A 146 6.85 3.64 24.59
CA ARG A 146 5.63 2.80 24.63
C ARG A 146 5.73 1.61 23.69
N VAL A 147 6.23 1.83 22.48
CA VAL A 147 6.43 0.80 21.44
C VAL A 147 7.51 1.28 20.47
N ARG A 148 8.35 0.38 19.99
CA ARG A 148 9.31 0.71 18.92
C ARG A 148 8.59 0.75 17.58
N VAL A 149 8.72 1.85 16.82
CA VAL A 149 7.99 2.05 15.56
C VAL A 149 8.91 2.41 14.43
N ALA A 150 8.76 1.74 13.28
CA ALA A 150 9.23 2.19 11.98
C ALA A 150 8.03 2.45 11.06
N ILE A 151 8.07 3.51 10.25
CA ILE A 151 6.98 3.87 9.32
C ILE A 151 7.52 3.78 7.90
N GLY A 152 7.00 2.85 7.09
CA GLY A 152 7.28 2.78 5.65
C GLY A 152 6.21 3.51 4.86
N ARG A 153 6.61 4.44 3.99
CA ARG A 153 5.72 5.18 3.10
C ARG A 153 5.96 4.84 1.65
N PHE A 154 4.88 4.60 0.93
CA PHE A 154 4.92 4.32 -0.50
C PHE A 154 3.77 5.02 -1.23
N SER A 155 3.95 5.25 -2.54
CA SER A 155 3.00 5.96 -3.40
C SER A 155 1.90 5.03 -3.91
N ASP A 156 1.16 5.50 -4.92
CA ASP A 156 0.20 4.66 -5.64
C ASP A 156 0.89 3.42 -6.20
N TYR A 157 0.16 2.34 -6.21
CA TYR A 157 0.73 1.03 -6.49
C TYR A 157 -0.05 0.25 -7.55
N TYR A 158 0.61 -0.76 -8.10
CA TYR A 158 0.02 -1.77 -8.97
C TYR A 158 0.70 -3.12 -8.71
N GLY A 159 0.18 -4.18 -9.29
CA GLY A 159 0.78 -5.51 -9.13
C GLY A 159 -0.24 -6.59 -8.80
N PRO A 160 0.20 -7.85 -8.78
CA PRO A 160 -0.63 -8.98 -8.34
C PRO A 160 -1.20 -8.76 -6.95
N GLY A 161 -2.46 -9.16 -6.72
CA GLY A 161 -3.15 -8.98 -5.44
C GLY A 161 -3.61 -7.54 -5.15
N GLY A 162 -3.27 -6.57 -5.98
CA GLY A 162 -3.65 -5.16 -5.83
C GLY A 162 -5.11 -4.90 -6.23
N GLU A 163 -6.07 -5.54 -5.55
CA GLU A 163 -7.50 -5.40 -5.86
C GLU A 163 -7.98 -3.95 -5.76
N ASN A 164 -7.48 -3.22 -4.77
CA ASN A 164 -7.84 -1.82 -4.52
C ASN A 164 -6.90 -0.81 -5.21
N SER A 165 -5.97 -1.28 -6.04
CA SER A 165 -5.12 -0.41 -6.85
C SER A 165 -5.93 0.31 -7.92
N LEU A 166 -5.85 1.63 -7.94
CA LEU A 166 -6.50 2.43 -8.99
C LEU A 166 -5.96 2.05 -10.38
N LEU A 167 -4.65 1.87 -10.52
CA LEU A 167 -4.02 1.48 -11.79
C LEU A 167 -4.50 0.11 -12.26
N ASN A 168 -4.65 -0.86 -11.37
CA ASN A 168 -5.20 -2.16 -11.72
C ASN A 168 -6.67 -2.06 -12.13
N GLN A 169 -7.48 -1.28 -11.40
CA GLN A 169 -8.94 -1.19 -11.63
C GLN A 169 -9.30 -0.45 -12.90
N VAL A 170 -8.65 0.68 -13.19
CA VAL A 170 -9.02 1.51 -14.35
C VAL A 170 -8.10 1.34 -15.54
N GLY A 171 -6.92 0.73 -15.36
CA GLY A 171 -5.91 0.49 -16.40
C GLY A 171 -5.79 -0.98 -16.78
N VAL A 172 -5.13 -1.78 -15.92
CA VAL A 172 -4.72 -3.15 -16.26
C VAL A 172 -5.91 -4.08 -16.49
N LYS A 173 -6.87 -4.17 -15.55
CA LYS A 173 -8.03 -5.06 -15.68
C LYS A 173 -8.90 -4.73 -16.91
N PRO A 174 -9.27 -3.47 -17.18
CA PRO A 174 -9.96 -3.11 -18.41
C PRO A 174 -9.15 -3.46 -19.67
N ALA A 175 -7.84 -3.14 -19.69
CA ALA A 175 -6.98 -3.46 -20.82
C ALA A 175 -6.95 -4.97 -21.10
N VAL A 176 -6.76 -5.81 -20.08
CA VAL A 176 -6.80 -7.28 -20.20
C VAL A 176 -8.15 -7.78 -20.74
N ALA A 177 -9.24 -7.12 -20.35
CA ALA A 177 -10.60 -7.44 -20.82
C ALA A 177 -10.92 -6.90 -22.23
N GLY A 178 -9.98 -6.25 -22.92
CA GLY A 178 -10.22 -5.64 -24.23
C GLY A 178 -11.04 -4.34 -24.19
N LYS A 179 -11.14 -3.72 -23.01
CA LYS A 179 -11.88 -2.47 -22.77
C LYS A 179 -10.91 -1.28 -22.71
N THR A 180 -11.46 -0.07 -22.84
CA THR A 180 -10.73 1.20 -22.68
C THR A 180 -10.08 1.29 -21.31
N ALA A 181 -8.74 1.43 -21.27
CA ALA A 181 -8.01 1.82 -20.07
C ALA A 181 -8.20 3.32 -19.80
N ARG A 182 -8.05 3.77 -18.56
CA ARG A 182 -8.24 5.19 -18.22
C ARG A 182 -7.10 5.74 -17.39
N VAL A 183 -6.66 6.96 -17.73
CA VAL A 183 -5.75 7.77 -16.91
C VAL A 183 -6.54 8.74 -16.04
N PHE A 184 -5.99 9.09 -14.89
CA PHE A 184 -6.56 10.10 -14.00
C PHE A 184 -6.04 11.48 -14.38
N ILE A 185 -6.95 12.45 -14.54
CA ILE A 185 -6.72 13.88 -14.73
C ILE A 185 -5.74 14.17 -15.86
N ALA A 186 -4.44 14.29 -15.55
CA ALA A 186 -3.37 14.53 -16.50
C ALA A 186 -2.48 13.28 -16.61
N GLY A 187 -2.53 12.58 -17.73
CA GLY A 187 -1.74 11.36 -17.94
C GLY A 187 -0.24 11.60 -18.14
N ASP A 188 0.18 12.86 -18.31
CA ASP A 188 1.53 13.31 -18.68
C ASP A 188 2.39 13.74 -17.46
N GLN A 189 1.86 13.73 -16.26
CA GLN A 189 2.60 14.09 -15.05
C GLN A 189 3.43 12.91 -14.54
N ARG A 190 4.68 13.19 -14.15
CA ARG A 190 5.56 12.14 -13.58
C ARG A 190 5.08 11.73 -12.20
N HIS A 191 4.95 10.42 -12.00
CA HIS A 191 4.44 9.83 -10.77
C HIS A 191 5.27 8.59 -10.41
N THR A 192 5.61 8.44 -9.14
CA THR A 192 6.19 7.19 -8.64
C THR A 192 5.10 6.16 -8.44
N PHE A 193 5.16 5.05 -9.17
CA PHE A 193 4.27 3.92 -9.00
C PHE A 193 5.03 2.76 -8.37
N HIS A 194 4.58 2.29 -7.22
CA HIS A 194 5.18 1.15 -6.57
C HIS A 194 4.59 -0.16 -7.12
N TYR A 195 5.47 -1.09 -7.43
CA TYR A 195 5.07 -2.47 -7.65
C TYR A 195 4.91 -3.16 -6.29
N LEU A 196 3.77 -3.78 -6.01
CA LEU A 196 3.46 -4.34 -4.68
C LEU A 196 4.52 -5.30 -4.14
N PRO A 197 5.09 -6.24 -4.92
CA PRO A 197 6.17 -7.08 -4.43
C PRO A 197 7.43 -6.32 -4.03
N ASP A 198 7.79 -5.23 -4.74
CA ASP A 198 8.94 -4.40 -4.37
C ASP A 198 8.68 -3.61 -3.09
N ALA A 199 7.48 -3.05 -2.94
CA ALA A 199 7.08 -2.43 -1.68
C ALA A 199 7.14 -3.43 -0.52
N ALA A 200 6.72 -4.68 -0.74
CA ALA A 200 6.82 -5.74 0.27
C ALA A 200 8.28 -6.05 0.65
N ARG A 201 9.23 -6.04 -0.30
CA ARG A 201 10.67 -6.15 0.00
C ARG A 201 11.14 -5.02 0.90
N GLY A 202 10.71 -3.78 0.61
CA GLY A 202 11.01 -2.62 1.45
C GLY A 202 10.47 -2.79 2.88
N PHE A 203 9.22 -3.23 3.03
CA PHE A 203 8.64 -3.50 4.36
C PHE A 203 9.34 -4.65 5.09
N ALA A 204 9.70 -5.72 4.39
CA ALA A 204 10.44 -6.83 4.99
C ALA A 204 11.83 -6.37 5.47
N THR A 205 12.49 -5.47 4.74
CA THR A 205 13.74 -4.84 5.19
C THR A 205 13.53 -4.06 6.48
N LEU A 206 12.46 -3.24 6.59
CA LEU A 206 12.15 -2.53 7.84
C LEU A 206 11.84 -3.49 9.00
N VAL A 207 11.22 -4.65 8.74
CA VAL A 207 10.99 -5.71 9.73
C VAL A 207 12.31 -6.27 10.25
N GLU A 208 13.29 -6.51 9.38
CA GLU A 208 14.57 -7.12 9.72
C GLU A 208 15.55 -6.17 10.41
N HIS A 209 15.37 -4.84 10.25
CA HIS A 209 16.31 -3.83 10.73
C HIS A 209 15.76 -3.02 11.91
N PRO A 210 16.16 -3.32 13.17
CA PRO A 210 15.76 -2.52 14.34
C PRO A 210 16.21 -1.05 14.27
N ASP A 211 17.27 -0.75 13.52
CA ASP A 211 17.76 0.61 13.30
C ASP A 211 16.82 1.47 12.45
N ALA A 212 15.79 0.85 11.87
CA ALA A 212 14.71 1.56 11.19
C ALA A 212 13.77 2.30 12.17
N ASP A 213 13.80 1.94 13.46
CA ASP A 213 12.85 2.45 14.46
C ASP A 213 13.04 3.95 14.71
N GLY A 214 11.95 4.62 15.06
CA GLY A 214 11.91 6.05 15.36
C GLY A 214 11.90 6.96 14.13
N ARG A 215 11.73 6.40 12.92
CA ARG A 215 11.81 7.15 11.67
C ARG A 215 10.71 6.77 10.67
N ILE A 216 10.51 7.69 9.74
CA ILE A 216 9.77 7.46 8.50
C ILE A 216 10.78 7.07 7.42
N TRP A 217 10.39 6.18 6.52
CA TRP A 217 11.20 5.72 5.39
C TRP A 217 10.37 5.77 4.12
N ILE A 218 10.88 6.42 3.09
CA ILE A 218 10.32 6.35 1.74
C ILE A 218 10.83 5.05 1.09
N LEU A 219 9.91 4.20 0.65
CA LEU A 219 10.32 2.92 0.07
C LEU A 219 10.84 3.09 -1.37
N PRO A 220 11.86 2.30 -1.78
CA PRO A 220 12.36 2.28 -3.15
C PRO A 220 11.28 1.85 -4.16
N ALA A 221 11.36 2.42 -5.35
CA ALA A 221 10.47 2.11 -6.47
C ALA A 221 11.22 2.24 -7.79
N ALA A 222 10.69 1.66 -8.86
CA ALA A 222 11.18 1.87 -10.20
C ALA A 222 11.10 3.37 -10.59
N PRO A 223 11.92 3.84 -11.53
CA PRO A 223 11.95 5.27 -11.92
C PRO A 223 10.56 5.82 -12.26
N ALA A 224 10.23 7.01 -11.73
CA ALA A 224 8.93 7.62 -11.95
C ALA A 224 8.59 7.77 -13.44
N LEU A 225 7.38 7.36 -13.82
CA LEU A 225 6.83 7.47 -15.16
C LEU A 225 5.58 8.35 -15.18
N THR A 226 5.17 8.78 -16.38
CA THR A 226 3.81 9.28 -16.59
C THR A 226 2.82 8.12 -16.72
N GLN A 227 1.53 8.33 -16.40
CA GLN A 227 0.50 7.31 -16.65
C GLN A 227 0.44 6.93 -18.14
N ASP A 228 0.60 7.91 -19.03
CA ASP A 228 0.62 7.68 -20.49
C ASP A 228 1.79 6.75 -20.90
N ALA A 229 2.98 6.94 -20.31
CA ALA A 229 4.13 6.06 -20.56
C ALA A 229 3.90 4.64 -19.98
N LEU A 230 3.33 4.55 -18.77
CA LEU A 230 3.01 3.26 -18.16
C LEU A 230 2.01 2.48 -19.00
N TYR A 231 0.97 3.14 -19.55
CA TYR A 231 -0.03 2.47 -20.39
C TYR A 231 0.48 2.15 -21.80
N ARG A 232 1.45 2.89 -22.32
CA ARG A 232 2.18 2.47 -23.53
C ARG A 232 2.92 1.15 -23.29
N LEU A 233 3.66 1.05 -22.18
CA LEU A 233 4.32 -0.21 -21.78
C LEU A 233 3.30 -1.35 -21.58
N LEU A 234 2.14 -1.07 -21.01
CA LEU A 234 1.06 -2.05 -20.85
C LEU A 234 0.56 -2.55 -22.21
N GLY A 235 0.42 -1.66 -23.20
CA GLY A 235 0.07 -2.02 -24.59
C GLY A 235 1.11 -2.93 -25.22
N GLU A 236 2.39 -2.60 -25.06
CA GLU A 236 3.50 -3.45 -25.53
C GLU A 236 3.50 -4.84 -24.89
N VAL A 237 3.25 -4.93 -23.57
CA VAL A 237 3.11 -6.21 -22.85
C VAL A 237 1.92 -7.03 -23.36
N LEU A 238 0.82 -6.36 -23.71
CA LEU A 238 -0.37 -7.02 -24.26
C LEU A 238 -0.26 -7.34 -25.77
N GLY A 239 0.77 -6.82 -26.46
CA GLY A 239 1.00 -6.99 -27.88
C GLY A 239 0.00 -6.24 -28.77
N ARG A 240 -0.56 -5.14 -28.28
CA ARG A 240 -1.54 -4.31 -29.02
C ARG A 240 -1.58 -2.87 -28.52
N ASP A 241 -2.03 -1.97 -29.36
CA ASP A 241 -2.34 -0.61 -28.94
C ASP A 241 -3.55 -0.59 -27.99
N LEU A 242 -3.48 0.26 -26.98
CA LEU A 242 -4.56 0.44 -26.02
C LEU A 242 -5.40 1.67 -26.38
N GLU A 243 -6.70 1.50 -26.32
CA GLU A 243 -7.59 2.65 -26.23
C GLU A 243 -7.50 3.23 -24.81
N VAL A 244 -7.02 4.47 -24.70
CA VAL A 244 -6.83 5.16 -23.42
C VAL A 244 -7.78 6.35 -23.31
N GLY A 245 -8.74 6.24 -22.41
CA GLY A 245 -9.64 7.34 -22.05
C GLY A 245 -9.08 8.14 -20.88
N ARG A 246 -9.73 9.26 -20.56
CA ARG A 246 -9.33 10.14 -19.47
C ARG A 246 -10.47 10.31 -18.46
N ILE A 247 -10.18 10.15 -17.18
CA ILE A 247 -11.12 10.47 -16.09
C ILE A 247 -10.88 11.93 -15.71
N THR A 248 -11.83 12.79 -16.10
CA THR A 248 -11.74 14.23 -15.82
C THR A 248 -12.22 14.57 -14.40
N PRO A 249 -11.80 15.71 -13.83
CA PRO A 249 -12.32 16.17 -12.53
C PRO A 249 -13.86 16.30 -12.50
N LEU A 250 -14.47 16.67 -13.62
CA LEU A 250 -15.92 16.76 -13.73
C LEU A 250 -16.57 15.37 -13.62
N MET A 251 -16.05 14.37 -14.34
CA MET A 251 -16.54 12.99 -14.26
C MET A 251 -16.42 12.46 -12.82
N LEU A 252 -15.29 12.70 -12.16
CA LEU A 252 -15.08 12.29 -10.77
C LEU A 252 -16.10 12.94 -9.83
N ARG A 253 -16.39 14.25 -10.00
CA ARG A 253 -17.40 14.94 -9.21
C ARG A 253 -18.80 14.35 -9.42
N LEU A 254 -19.19 14.08 -10.67
CA LEU A 254 -20.51 13.51 -10.99
C LEU A 254 -20.68 12.10 -10.40
N ILE A 255 -19.67 11.24 -10.53
CA ILE A 255 -19.70 9.89 -9.95
C ILE A 255 -19.68 9.97 -8.42
N GLY A 256 -18.97 10.93 -7.85
CA GLY A 256 -18.94 11.18 -6.40
C GLY A 256 -20.29 11.57 -5.79
N LEU A 257 -21.27 12.01 -6.58
CA LEU A 257 -22.62 12.28 -6.10
C LEU A 257 -23.37 10.99 -5.69
N VAL A 258 -23.06 9.87 -6.35
CA VAL A 258 -23.74 8.58 -6.13
C VAL A 258 -22.83 7.55 -5.45
N ASN A 259 -21.54 7.81 -5.39
CA ASN A 259 -20.55 6.90 -4.78
C ASN A 259 -19.77 7.62 -3.67
N ARG A 260 -20.09 7.31 -2.41
CA ARG A 260 -19.48 7.93 -1.22
C ARG A 260 -17.95 7.71 -1.17
N GLU A 261 -17.46 6.52 -1.49
CA GLU A 261 -16.02 6.23 -1.47
C GLU A 261 -15.27 7.06 -2.49
N LEU A 262 -15.80 7.18 -3.72
CA LEU A 262 -15.18 8.00 -4.75
C LEU A 262 -15.24 9.50 -4.39
N LYS A 263 -16.31 9.96 -3.77
CA LYS A 263 -16.42 11.34 -3.24
C LYS A 263 -15.30 11.62 -2.24
N GLU A 264 -15.07 10.68 -1.32
CA GLU A 264 -14.00 10.80 -0.32
C GLU A 264 -12.60 10.69 -0.93
N ALA A 265 -12.43 9.93 -2.03
CA ALA A 265 -11.16 9.85 -2.76
C ALA A 265 -10.82 11.14 -3.52
N LEU A 266 -11.80 12.02 -3.82
CA LEU A 266 -11.54 13.27 -4.55
C LEU A 266 -10.52 14.19 -3.89
N GLU A 267 -10.36 14.11 -2.57
CA GLU A 267 -9.39 14.92 -1.84
C GLU A 267 -7.94 14.61 -2.25
N VAL A 268 -7.67 13.36 -2.66
CA VAL A 268 -6.31 12.88 -2.91
C VAL A 268 -5.95 12.74 -4.38
N VAL A 269 -6.92 12.90 -5.30
CA VAL A 269 -6.65 12.76 -6.74
C VAL A 269 -5.81 13.90 -7.32
N GLY A 270 -5.63 15.00 -6.61
CA GLY A 270 -4.76 16.11 -7.01
C GLY A 270 -3.29 15.72 -7.22
N GLN A 271 -2.86 14.58 -6.71
CA GLN A 271 -1.53 14.02 -6.99
C GLN A 271 -1.33 13.60 -8.47
N PHE A 272 -2.41 13.45 -9.24
CA PHE A 272 -2.34 13.08 -10.66
C PHE A 272 -2.36 14.29 -11.61
N ASP A 273 -2.50 15.53 -11.12
CA ASP A 273 -2.46 16.75 -11.94
C ASP A 273 -1.10 17.47 -11.92
N ARG A 274 -0.13 16.91 -11.21
CA ARG A 274 1.21 17.45 -11.00
C ARG A 274 2.25 16.35 -10.81
N PRO A 275 3.56 16.65 -10.86
CA PRO A 275 4.59 15.68 -10.50
C PRO A 275 4.41 15.19 -9.05
N TYR A 276 4.47 13.87 -8.85
CA TYR A 276 4.38 13.24 -7.54
C TYR A 276 5.42 12.12 -7.45
N VAL A 277 6.65 12.52 -7.20
CA VAL A 277 7.84 11.67 -7.30
C VAL A 277 8.45 11.50 -5.92
N THR A 278 8.89 10.30 -5.60
CA THR A 278 9.59 10.00 -4.34
C THR A 278 11.10 9.86 -4.56
N ASP A 279 11.86 10.11 -3.51
CA ASP A 279 13.29 9.83 -3.42
C ASP A 279 13.53 8.94 -2.20
N ALA A 280 14.01 7.73 -2.42
CA ALA A 280 14.29 6.73 -1.40
C ALA A 280 15.80 6.62 -1.07
N SER A 281 16.60 7.62 -1.42
CA SER A 281 18.05 7.58 -1.21
C SER A 281 18.46 7.40 0.26
N ALA A 282 17.65 7.89 1.21
CA ALA A 282 17.91 7.67 2.63
C ALA A 282 17.71 6.20 3.04
N PHE A 283 16.69 5.53 2.46
CA PHE A 283 16.49 4.09 2.65
C PHE A 283 17.67 3.29 2.10
N ASP A 284 18.09 3.57 0.86
CA ASP A 284 19.21 2.88 0.21
C ASP A 284 20.53 3.11 0.96
N ALA A 285 20.75 4.31 1.50
CA ALA A 285 21.91 4.62 2.30
C ALA A 285 21.94 3.88 3.65
N ALA A 286 20.78 3.64 4.26
CA ALA A 286 20.66 2.99 5.56
C ALA A 286 20.74 1.45 5.46
N PHE A 287 20.11 0.85 4.45
CA PHE A 287 19.89 -0.59 4.37
C PHE A 287 20.55 -1.24 3.15
N GLY A 288 21.11 -0.45 2.26
CA GLY A 288 21.53 -0.88 0.93
C GLY A 288 20.38 -0.92 -0.06
N PRO A 289 20.70 -0.93 -1.38
CA PRO A 289 19.66 -0.97 -2.41
C PRO A 289 18.95 -2.32 -2.40
N ILE A 290 17.62 -2.29 -2.47
CA ILE A 290 16.81 -3.48 -2.71
C ILE A 290 16.62 -3.69 -4.22
N GLU A 291 16.41 -4.93 -4.63
CA GLU A 291 16.04 -5.22 -6.02
C GLU A 291 14.68 -4.61 -6.36
N VAL A 292 14.65 -3.73 -7.36
CA VAL A 292 13.45 -3.09 -7.88
C VAL A 292 13.15 -3.62 -9.27
N THR A 293 11.94 -4.10 -9.46
CA THR A 293 11.45 -4.66 -10.71
C THR A 293 11.17 -3.56 -11.73
N ASP A 294 11.70 -3.67 -12.95
CA ASP A 294 11.36 -2.70 -13.99
C ASP A 294 9.86 -2.74 -14.35
N HIS A 295 9.34 -1.60 -14.82
CA HIS A 295 7.90 -1.46 -15.07
C HIS A 295 7.35 -2.45 -16.09
N ARG A 296 8.14 -2.87 -17.09
CA ARG A 296 7.71 -3.84 -18.11
C ARG A 296 7.51 -5.22 -17.49
N ALA A 297 8.48 -5.69 -16.71
CA ALA A 297 8.39 -6.97 -16.01
C ALA A 297 7.26 -6.96 -14.97
N ALA A 298 7.12 -5.87 -14.21
CA ALA A 298 6.05 -5.67 -13.24
C ALA A 298 4.66 -5.69 -13.89
N LEU A 299 4.50 -5.01 -15.04
CA LEU A 299 3.25 -5.03 -15.82
C LEU A 299 2.97 -6.43 -16.40
N ALA A 300 3.98 -7.15 -16.88
CA ALA A 300 3.78 -8.51 -17.38
C ALA A 300 3.24 -9.45 -16.30
N ALA A 301 3.80 -9.39 -15.09
CA ALA A 301 3.30 -10.15 -13.94
C ALA A 301 1.89 -9.72 -13.53
N THR A 302 1.60 -8.41 -13.58
CA THR A 302 0.26 -7.89 -13.25
C THR A 302 -0.78 -8.32 -14.28
N VAL A 303 -0.44 -8.34 -15.57
CA VAL A 303 -1.30 -8.84 -16.66
C VAL A 303 -1.58 -10.34 -16.48
N ALA A 304 -0.55 -11.14 -16.16
CA ALA A 304 -0.71 -12.58 -15.91
C ALA A 304 -1.70 -12.83 -14.76
N TRP A 305 -1.53 -12.11 -13.65
CA TRP A 305 -2.44 -12.17 -12.51
C TRP A 305 -3.88 -11.75 -12.90
N ALA A 306 -4.05 -10.64 -13.61
CA ALA A 306 -5.37 -10.16 -14.01
C ALA A 306 -6.09 -11.13 -14.96
N ARG A 307 -5.35 -11.84 -15.82
CA ARG A 307 -5.89 -12.92 -16.68
C ARG A 307 -6.38 -14.12 -15.85
N ALA A 308 -5.58 -14.57 -14.87
CA ALA A 308 -5.95 -15.67 -13.99
C ALA A 308 -7.25 -15.35 -13.21
N GLN A 309 -7.34 -14.18 -12.61
CA GLN A 309 -8.54 -13.71 -11.90
C GLN A 309 -9.79 -13.69 -12.80
N ARG A 310 -9.65 -13.29 -14.03
CA ARG A 310 -10.75 -13.26 -14.99
C ARG A 310 -11.25 -14.67 -15.31
N HIS A 311 -10.35 -15.64 -15.56
CA HIS A 311 -10.72 -17.02 -15.83
C HIS A 311 -11.43 -17.68 -14.64
N GLU A 312 -10.97 -17.41 -13.40
CA GLU A 312 -11.64 -17.89 -12.19
C GLU A 312 -13.07 -17.35 -12.09
N THR A 313 -13.28 -16.07 -12.36
CA THR A 313 -14.60 -15.44 -12.32
C THR A 313 -15.55 -16.00 -13.38
N GLU A 314 -15.07 -16.24 -14.59
CA GLU A 314 -15.84 -16.84 -15.69
C GLU A 314 -16.20 -18.31 -15.39
N ALA A 315 -15.30 -19.06 -14.75
CA ALA A 315 -15.54 -20.47 -14.36
C ALA A 315 -16.56 -20.62 -13.21
N VAL A 316 -16.63 -19.67 -12.30
CA VAL A 316 -17.61 -19.68 -11.17
C VAL A 316 -18.99 -19.19 -11.64
N GLY A 317 -19.07 -18.41 -12.71
CA GLY A 317 -20.34 -17.88 -13.26
C GLY A 317 -20.98 -18.75 -14.36
N ALA A 318 -20.33 -19.84 -14.77
CA ALA A 318 -20.81 -20.83 -15.74
C ALA A 318 -21.35 -22.09 -15.03
#